data_2537ff78e192010c07fb158d8d817e55
#
_entry.id   2537ff78e192010c07fb158d8d817e55
#
_cell.length_a   1.000
_cell.length_b   1.000
_cell.length_c   1.000
_cell.angle_alpha   90.00
_cell.angle_beta   90.00
_cell.angle_gamma   90.00
#
_symmetry.space_group_name_H-M   'P 1'
#
loop_
_entity.id
_entity.type
_entity.pdbx_description
1 polymer ?
#
loop_
_entity_poly.entity_id
_entity_poly.type
_entity_poly.pdbx_seq_one_letter_code
_entity_poly.pdbx_strand_id
1 'polypeptide(L)'
;MTKNNIHPRNIVKSRYDILFAILIFVFFFVFYSIIHPLIPIDLDDWSYIVKNRIFLPMWGVWNPTKVFPEYFYPLMSSIGAFVIYPLNNDYLHAQCIMHSIVISLSITFYALSFLLFIRNRFSSIPTSTTYLLSLLFLMFHFLIFRTEETNNIYMFYANNVNCHYNYIIPNLLCASLVFSLLSKDWLKQQFQPTFKYSILFVLLYLAICSNLYSSIILAGYIICNLLIDYISCVRADKNYGHYLKTNINKIIIVACWMLVHLFEAFGLRAKESYNSQPPL
;
A
#
# COMPACT_ATOMS: atom_id res chain seq x y z
N MET A 1 -34.01 16.94 8.83
CA MET A 1 -32.58 16.53 8.62
C MET A 1 -32.16 17.05 7.26
N THR A 2 -31.50 18.20 7.23
CA THR A 2 -31.02 18.89 6.02
C THR A 2 -29.96 18.03 5.33
N LYS A 3 -30.24 17.59 4.10
CA LYS A 3 -29.24 17.00 3.20
C LYS A 3 -28.16 18.05 2.91
N ASN A 4 -27.07 18.03 3.66
CA ASN A 4 -25.88 18.75 3.27
C ASN A 4 -25.36 18.09 1.98
N ASN A 5 -25.63 18.71 0.85
CA ASN A 5 -24.97 18.41 -0.42
C ASN A 5 -23.48 18.75 -0.27
N ILE A 6 -22.73 17.78 0.23
CA ILE A 6 -21.26 17.85 0.24
C ILE A 6 -20.85 17.70 -1.22
N HIS A 7 -20.65 18.81 -1.92
CA HIS A 7 -19.96 18.81 -3.20
C HIS A 7 -18.61 18.12 -3.02
N PRO A 8 -18.30 17.08 -3.80
CA PRO A 8 -16.97 16.46 -3.75
C PRO A 8 -15.96 17.53 -4.16
N ARG A 9 -15.23 18.10 -3.19
CA ARG A 9 -14.10 18.98 -3.45
C ARG A 9 -13.06 18.16 -4.23
N ASN A 10 -12.73 18.67 -5.41
CA ASN A 10 -11.86 18.00 -6.38
C ASN A 10 -10.52 17.62 -5.75
N ILE A 11 -10.12 16.39 -6.05
CA ILE A 11 -8.86 15.77 -5.74
C ILE A 11 -7.73 16.67 -6.26
N VAL A 12 -6.82 17.12 -5.39
CA VAL A 12 -5.67 17.97 -5.70
C VAL A 12 -6.05 19.26 -6.46
N LYS A 13 -6.51 20.28 -5.76
CA LYS A 13 -6.90 21.58 -6.39
C LYS A 13 -6.03 22.76 -6.02
N SER A 14 -5.19 22.64 -5.02
CA SER A 14 -4.36 23.75 -4.56
C SER A 14 -2.93 23.55 -5.03
N ARG A 15 -2.29 24.62 -5.53
CA ARG A 15 -0.84 24.66 -5.72
C ARG A 15 -0.08 24.22 -4.47
N TYR A 16 -0.67 24.45 -3.30
CA TYR A 16 -0.11 24.03 -2.02
C TYR A 16 -0.12 22.50 -1.80
N ASP A 17 -1.07 21.77 -2.38
CA ASP A 17 -1.08 20.28 -2.30
C ASP A 17 0.07 19.69 -3.13
N ILE A 18 0.32 20.27 -4.30
CA ILE A 18 1.46 19.88 -5.15
C ILE A 18 2.76 20.22 -4.44
N LEU A 19 2.88 21.42 -3.87
CA LEU A 19 4.06 21.83 -3.13
C LEU A 19 4.29 20.91 -1.92
N PHE A 20 3.24 20.60 -1.17
CA PHE A 20 3.31 19.66 -0.04
C PHE A 20 3.80 18.27 -0.50
N ALA A 21 3.26 17.75 -1.60
CA ALA A 21 3.70 16.47 -2.16
C ALA A 21 5.19 16.49 -2.56
N ILE A 22 5.63 17.56 -3.23
CA ILE A 22 7.03 17.72 -3.62
C ILE A 22 7.94 17.80 -2.39
N LEU A 23 7.56 18.55 -1.36
CA LEU A 23 8.34 18.66 -0.12
C LEU A 23 8.47 17.31 0.60
N ILE A 24 7.38 16.54 0.72
CA ILE A 24 7.42 15.20 1.32
C ILE A 24 8.31 14.27 0.47
N PHE A 25 8.13 14.27 -0.84
CA PHE A 25 8.95 13.45 -1.74
C PHE A 25 10.43 13.77 -1.61
N VAL A 26 10.80 15.05 -1.72
CA VAL A 26 12.20 15.50 -1.64
C VAL A 26 12.80 15.17 -0.26
N PHE A 27 12.05 15.40 0.83
CA PHE A 27 12.50 15.06 2.17
C PHE A 27 12.84 13.57 2.29
N PHE A 28 11.94 12.67 1.90
CA PHE A 28 12.18 11.24 1.98
C PHE A 28 13.20 10.74 0.96
N PHE A 29 13.26 11.35 -0.22
CA PHE A 29 14.29 11.04 -1.20
C PHE A 29 15.69 11.37 -0.67
N VAL A 30 15.89 12.55 -0.10
CA VAL A 30 17.16 12.94 0.54
C VAL A 30 17.45 12.03 1.75
N PHE A 31 16.43 11.73 2.55
CA PHE A 31 16.59 10.83 3.68
C PHE A 31 17.11 9.45 3.25
N TYR A 32 16.48 8.81 2.27
CA TYR A 32 16.83 7.46 1.84
C TYR A 32 18.00 7.39 0.85
N SER A 33 18.38 8.48 0.20
CA SER A 33 19.53 8.48 -0.72
C SER A 33 20.83 8.97 -0.08
N ILE A 34 20.75 9.80 0.98
CA ILE A 34 21.92 10.47 1.57
C ILE A 34 22.06 10.19 3.06
N ILE A 35 20.98 10.40 3.85
CA ILE A 35 21.03 10.31 5.32
C ILE A 35 21.00 8.86 5.79
N HIS A 36 20.16 8.07 5.18
CA HIS A 36 19.93 6.66 5.50
C HIS A 36 19.88 5.83 4.21
N PRO A 37 21.02 5.68 3.52
CA PRO A 37 21.06 5.10 2.18
C PRO A 37 20.47 3.70 2.11
N LEU A 38 19.48 3.51 1.24
CA LEU A 38 18.85 2.22 1.02
C LEU A 38 19.62 1.46 -0.07
N ILE A 39 20.56 0.68 0.36
CA ILE A 39 21.37 -0.22 -0.51
C ILE A 39 21.06 -1.67 -0.16
N PRO A 40 21.16 -2.59 -1.13
CA PRO A 40 21.11 -4.04 -0.83
C PRO A 40 22.26 -4.42 0.08
N ILE A 41 21.98 -4.85 1.31
CA ILE A 41 22.99 -5.18 2.33
C ILE A 41 22.97 -6.69 2.60
N ASP A 42 21.79 -7.24 2.81
CA ASP A 42 21.59 -8.60 3.28
C ASP A 42 21.55 -9.62 2.12
N LEU A 43 21.82 -10.88 2.45
CA LEU A 43 21.71 -11.99 1.50
C LEU A 43 20.31 -12.08 0.89
N ASP A 44 19.27 -11.75 1.65
CA ASP A 44 17.89 -11.72 1.18
C ASP A 44 17.68 -10.64 0.11
N ASP A 45 18.25 -9.46 0.27
CA ASP A 45 18.17 -8.39 -0.73
C ASP A 45 18.72 -8.88 -2.07
N TRP A 46 19.93 -9.42 -2.07
CA TRP A 46 20.58 -9.94 -3.28
C TRP A 46 19.82 -11.12 -3.89
N SER A 47 19.28 -12.02 -3.05
CA SER A 47 18.53 -13.16 -3.53
C SER A 47 17.26 -12.77 -4.28
N TYR A 48 16.58 -11.69 -3.85
CA TYR A 48 15.39 -11.17 -4.54
C TYR A 48 15.71 -10.42 -5.82
N ILE A 49 16.85 -9.72 -5.90
CA ILE A 49 17.30 -9.07 -7.15
C ILE A 49 17.48 -10.09 -8.26
N VAL A 50 18.03 -11.26 -7.94
CA VAL A 50 18.37 -12.31 -8.94
C VAL A 50 17.15 -13.18 -9.26
N LYS A 51 16.23 -13.38 -8.32
CA LYS A 51 15.07 -14.27 -8.50
C LYS A 51 13.85 -13.52 -9.04
N ASN A 52 13.90 -13.23 -10.33
CA ASN A 52 12.72 -12.69 -11.00
C ASN A 52 11.61 -13.75 -11.02
N ARG A 53 10.50 -13.52 -10.34
CA ARG A 53 9.37 -14.45 -10.30
C ARG A 53 8.22 -13.99 -11.17
N ILE A 54 7.32 -14.92 -11.47
CA ILE A 54 6.20 -14.68 -12.35
C ILE A 54 5.15 -13.82 -11.65
N PHE A 55 4.78 -12.71 -12.29
CA PHE A 55 3.78 -11.76 -11.77
C PHE A 55 2.36 -12.32 -11.81
N LEU A 56 2.06 -13.16 -12.80
CA LEU A 56 0.74 -13.76 -12.98
C LEU A 56 0.64 -15.09 -12.25
N PRO A 57 -0.58 -15.48 -11.80
CA PRO A 57 -0.78 -16.74 -11.10
C PRO A 57 -0.42 -17.94 -11.99
N MET A 58 0.56 -18.69 -11.51
CA MET A 58 0.90 -20.01 -12.05
C MET A 58 0.97 -21.00 -10.91
N TRP A 59 0.21 -22.08 -11.03
CA TRP A 59 0.15 -23.08 -9.98
C TRP A 59 1.54 -23.64 -9.64
N GLY A 60 1.86 -23.63 -8.35
CA GLY A 60 3.09 -24.19 -7.82
C GLY A 60 4.31 -23.25 -7.74
N VAL A 61 4.37 -22.19 -8.54
CA VAL A 61 5.50 -21.24 -8.52
C VAL A 61 5.10 -19.82 -8.17
N TRP A 62 3.84 -19.49 -8.32
CA TRP A 62 3.33 -18.16 -7.98
C TRP A 62 3.11 -18.02 -6.48
N ASN A 63 3.59 -16.91 -5.93
CA ASN A 63 3.33 -16.52 -4.56
C ASN A 63 2.50 -15.24 -4.54
N PRO A 64 1.17 -15.37 -4.40
CA PRO A 64 0.28 -14.22 -4.53
C PRO A 64 0.49 -13.15 -3.46
N THR A 65 1.02 -13.52 -2.29
CA THR A 65 1.21 -12.56 -1.19
C THR A 65 2.59 -11.89 -1.17
N LYS A 66 3.38 -12.02 -2.24
CA LYS A 66 4.73 -11.45 -2.33
C LYS A 66 5.00 -10.75 -3.66
N VAL A 67 4.00 -10.12 -4.26
CA VAL A 67 4.15 -9.43 -5.55
C VAL A 67 5.19 -8.30 -5.45
N PHE A 68 5.21 -7.53 -4.37
CA PHE A 68 6.17 -6.44 -4.24
C PHE A 68 7.63 -6.93 -4.12
N PRO A 69 8.01 -7.83 -3.18
CA PRO A 69 9.39 -8.25 -3.06
C PRO A 69 9.84 -9.16 -4.20
N GLU A 70 8.96 -9.97 -4.79
CA GLU A 70 9.35 -10.96 -5.80
C GLU A 70 9.23 -10.48 -7.24
N TYR A 71 8.53 -9.38 -7.50
CA TYR A 71 8.39 -8.80 -8.83
C TYR A 71 8.82 -7.33 -8.88
N PHE A 72 8.25 -6.47 -8.03
CA PHE A 72 8.57 -5.04 -8.09
C PHE A 72 9.99 -4.73 -7.64
N TYR A 73 10.49 -5.40 -6.61
CA TYR A 73 11.85 -5.17 -6.16
C TYR A 73 12.88 -5.52 -7.27
N PRO A 74 12.89 -6.72 -7.86
CA PRO A 74 13.82 -7.01 -8.95
C PRO A 74 13.60 -6.14 -10.19
N LEU A 75 12.35 -5.74 -10.50
CA LEU A 75 12.08 -4.82 -11.60
C LEU A 75 12.72 -3.45 -11.36
N MET A 76 12.55 -2.88 -10.17
CA MET A 76 13.15 -1.58 -9.82
C MET A 76 14.68 -1.67 -9.75
N SER A 77 15.22 -2.77 -9.23
CA SER A 77 16.66 -3.03 -9.26
C SER A 77 17.20 -3.12 -10.69
N SER A 78 16.45 -3.74 -11.61
CA SER A 78 16.82 -3.79 -13.04
C SER A 78 16.82 -2.39 -13.66
N ILE A 79 15.82 -1.55 -13.35
CA ILE A 79 15.82 -0.15 -13.80
C ILE A 79 17.03 0.60 -13.22
N GLY A 80 17.35 0.41 -11.95
CA GLY A 80 18.56 0.96 -11.34
C GLY A 80 19.83 0.57 -12.10
N ALA A 81 19.96 -0.73 -12.42
CA ALA A 81 21.12 -1.29 -13.11
C ALA A 81 21.25 -0.84 -14.58
N PHE A 82 20.14 -0.79 -15.33
CA PHE A 82 20.20 -0.54 -16.78
C PHE A 82 19.98 0.93 -17.16
N VAL A 83 19.37 1.74 -16.29
CA VAL A 83 19.05 3.14 -16.59
C VAL A 83 19.92 4.09 -15.77
N ILE A 84 20.08 3.87 -14.46
CA ILE A 84 20.80 4.81 -13.58
C ILE A 84 22.29 4.51 -13.53
N TYR A 85 22.68 3.24 -13.42
CA TYR A 85 24.09 2.84 -13.36
C TYR A 85 24.91 3.36 -14.55
N PRO A 86 24.47 3.32 -15.82
CA PRO A 86 25.24 3.86 -16.92
C PRO A 86 25.53 5.38 -16.83
N LEU A 87 24.77 6.11 -16.00
CA LEU A 87 24.92 7.57 -15.82
C LEU A 87 25.95 7.91 -14.73
N ASN A 88 26.12 7.07 -13.72
CA ASN A 88 26.95 7.36 -12.55
C ASN A 88 28.10 6.36 -12.33
N ASN A 89 28.14 5.23 -13.06
CA ASN A 89 29.15 4.17 -12.97
C ASN A 89 29.34 3.58 -11.55
N ASP A 90 28.35 3.76 -10.67
CA ASP A 90 28.30 3.18 -9.33
C ASP A 90 27.02 2.38 -9.17
N TYR A 91 27.15 1.05 -9.10
CA TYR A 91 26.01 0.15 -9.04
C TYR A 91 25.21 0.30 -7.73
N LEU A 92 25.88 0.39 -6.60
CA LEU A 92 25.21 0.51 -5.30
C LEU A 92 24.49 1.83 -5.17
N HIS A 93 25.11 2.91 -5.64
CA HIS A 93 24.50 4.23 -5.68
C HIS A 93 23.29 4.27 -6.63
N ALA A 94 23.36 3.60 -7.78
CA ALA A 94 22.23 3.47 -8.71
C ALA A 94 21.04 2.73 -8.09
N GLN A 95 21.29 1.64 -7.35
CA GLN A 95 20.25 0.93 -6.59
C GLN A 95 19.66 1.82 -5.52
N CYS A 96 20.50 2.51 -4.74
CA CYS A 96 20.07 3.44 -3.70
C CYS A 96 19.13 4.52 -4.26
N ILE A 97 19.49 5.18 -5.35
CA ILE A 97 18.65 6.20 -5.99
C ILE A 97 17.31 5.61 -6.40
N MET A 98 17.30 4.46 -7.09
CA MET A 98 16.08 3.87 -7.61
C MET A 98 15.11 3.47 -6.48
N HIS A 99 15.61 2.78 -5.45
CA HIS A 99 14.78 2.38 -4.32
C HIS A 99 14.30 3.59 -3.50
N SER A 100 15.14 4.61 -3.34
CA SER A 100 14.76 5.87 -2.68
C SER A 100 13.62 6.58 -3.41
N ILE A 101 13.61 6.59 -4.75
CA ILE A 101 12.51 7.14 -5.54
C ILE A 101 11.20 6.40 -5.26
N VAL A 102 11.22 5.06 -5.34
CA VAL A 102 10.02 4.23 -5.18
C VAL A 102 9.41 4.39 -3.78
N ILE A 103 10.25 4.34 -2.76
CA ILE A 103 9.80 4.40 -1.37
C ILE A 103 9.30 5.81 -1.03
N SER A 104 10.00 6.85 -1.49
CA SER A 104 9.58 8.24 -1.29
C SER A 104 8.26 8.56 -2.00
N LEU A 105 8.03 8.03 -3.21
CA LEU A 105 6.75 8.13 -3.89
C LEU A 105 5.63 7.43 -3.13
N SER A 106 5.90 6.24 -2.59
CA SER A 106 4.92 5.47 -1.81
C SER A 106 4.51 6.20 -0.52
N ILE A 107 5.49 6.78 0.19
CA ILE A 107 5.24 7.59 1.41
C ILE A 107 4.49 8.88 1.06
N THR A 108 4.85 9.53 -0.05
CA THR A 108 4.15 10.74 -0.53
C THR A 108 2.69 10.44 -0.85
N PHE A 109 2.42 9.34 -1.56
CA PHE A 109 1.07 8.91 -1.86
C PHE A 109 0.26 8.63 -0.58
N TYR A 110 0.87 8.00 0.41
CA TYR A 110 0.27 7.73 1.71
C TYR A 110 -0.06 9.01 2.48
N ALA A 111 0.88 9.96 2.54
CA ALA A 111 0.67 11.25 3.19
C ALA A 111 -0.46 12.06 2.53
N LEU A 112 -0.50 12.07 1.20
CA LEU A 112 -1.59 12.72 0.44
C LEU A 112 -2.93 12.03 0.68
N SER A 113 -2.97 10.71 0.76
CA SER A 113 -4.19 9.96 1.03
C SER A 113 -4.77 10.31 2.40
N PHE A 114 -3.91 10.43 3.40
CA PHE A 114 -4.30 10.89 4.74
C PHE A 114 -4.76 12.35 4.75
N LEU A 115 -4.03 13.25 4.09
CA LEU A 115 -4.39 14.66 3.95
C LEU A 115 -5.79 14.82 3.34
N LEU A 116 -6.07 14.11 2.24
CA LEU A 116 -7.36 14.13 1.57
C LEU A 116 -8.47 13.52 2.43
N PHE A 117 -8.18 12.46 3.17
CA PHE A 117 -9.11 11.87 4.14
C PHE A 117 -9.53 12.89 5.19
N ILE A 118 -8.57 13.56 5.86
CA ILE A 118 -8.87 14.56 6.89
C ILE A 118 -9.72 15.69 6.31
N ARG A 119 -9.37 16.24 5.15
CA ARG A 119 -10.13 17.34 4.51
C ARG A 119 -11.54 16.95 4.13
N ASN A 120 -11.72 15.75 3.61
CA ASN A 120 -13.03 15.31 3.14
C ASN A 120 -13.96 14.94 4.31
N ARG A 121 -13.39 14.41 5.38
CA ARG A 121 -14.17 13.92 6.52
C ARG A 121 -14.42 15.00 7.56
N PHE A 122 -13.47 15.90 7.76
CA PHE A 122 -13.49 16.93 8.79
C PHE A 122 -13.41 18.32 8.15
N SER A 123 -14.46 18.71 7.42
CA SER A 123 -14.53 19.96 6.65
C SER A 123 -14.43 21.24 7.50
N SER A 124 -14.64 21.14 8.82
CA SER A 124 -14.48 22.24 9.78
C SER A 124 -13.01 22.56 10.11
N ILE A 125 -12.08 21.66 9.83
CA ILE A 125 -10.65 21.86 10.12
C ILE A 125 -10.05 22.81 9.07
N PRO A 126 -9.34 23.87 9.49
CA PRO A 126 -8.62 24.76 8.58
C PRO A 126 -7.61 24.00 7.70
N THR A 127 -7.44 24.44 6.47
CA THR A 127 -6.51 23.79 5.52
C THR A 127 -5.07 23.74 6.02
N SER A 128 -4.59 24.80 6.68
CA SER A 128 -3.26 24.82 7.29
C SER A 128 -3.09 23.74 8.36
N THR A 129 -4.10 23.56 9.21
CA THR A 129 -4.10 22.53 10.24
C THR A 129 -4.08 21.12 9.63
N THR A 130 -4.71 20.90 8.48
CA THR A 130 -4.68 19.57 7.82
C THR A 130 -3.27 19.21 7.33
N TYR A 131 -2.47 20.16 6.87
CA TYR A 131 -1.06 19.92 6.53
C TYR A 131 -0.24 19.59 7.78
N LEU A 132 -0.41 20.36 8.87
CA LEU A 132 0.26 20.09 10.13
C LEU A 132 -0.06 18.69 10.66
N LEU A 133 -1.34 18.30 10.66
CA LEU A 133 -1.76 16.96 11.08
C LEU A 133 -1.14 15.87 10.21
N SER A 134 -0.99 16.11 8.90
CA SER A 134 -0.36 15.14 8.00
C SER A 134 1.14 15.02 8.25
N LEU A 135 1.83 16.11 8.60
CA LEU A 135 3.24 16.06 9.01
C LEU A 135 3.41 15.33 10.34
N LEU A 136 2.59 15.65 11.34
CA LEU A 136 2.62 14.96 12.64
C LEU A 136 2.34 13.47 12.47
N PHE A 137 1.36 13.11 11.62
CA PHE A 137 1.06 11.72 11.30
C PHE A 137 2.29 10.98 10.74
N LEU A 138 3.03 11.57 9.80
CA LEU A 138 4.28 10.98 9.30
C LEU A 138 5.35 10.89 10.39
N MET A 139 5.49 11.90 11.24
CA MET A 139 6.47 11.90 12.32
C MET A 139 6.22 10.78 13.34
N PHE A 140 4.96 10.42 13.60
CA PHE A 140 4.65 9.29 14.46
C PHE A 140 5.25 7.97 14.00
N HIS A 141 5.45 7.75 12.69
CA HIS A 141 6.09 6.55 12.15
C HIS A 141 7.58 6.45 12.52
N PHE A 142 8.22 7.55 12.89
CA PHE A 142 9.61 7.57 13.37
C PHE A 142 9.71 7.53 14.90
N LEU A 143 8.78 8.21 15.59
CA LEU A 143 8.88 8.45 17.03
C LEU A 143 8.36 7.30 17.88
N ILE A 144 7.20 6.73 17.52
CA ILE A 144 6.50 5.75 18.36
C ILE A 144 7.21 4.40 18.40
N PHE A 145 7.87 4.04 17.29
CA PHE A 145 8.40 2.70 17.10
C PHE A 145 9.92 2.65 17.02
N ARG A 146 10.58 3.73 17.36
CA ARG A 146 12.03 3.76 17.47
C ARG A 146 12.45 2.93 18.67
N THR A 147 13.01 1.75 18.43
CA THR A 147 13.76 0.99 19.42
C THR A 147 15.22 1.39 19.35
N GLU A 148 15.97 1.23 20.45
CA GLU A 148 17.42 1.49 20.48
C GLU A 148 18.18 0.49 19.59
N GLU A 149 17.59 -0.65 19.31
CA GLU A 149 18.14 -1.66 18.41
C GLU A 149 17.83 -1.33 16.95
N THR A 150 18.80 -1.57 16.10
CA THR A 150 18.86 -1.19 14.68
C THR A 150 17.82 -1.88 13.77
N ASN A 151 16.99 -2.77 14.30
CA ASN A 151 16.10 -3.63 13.52
C ASN A 151 14.63 -3.21 13.59
N ASN A 152 14.33 -1.97 13.24
CA ASN A 152 12.93 -1.58 13.06
C ASN A 152 12.47 -1.83 11.63
N ILE A 153 12.38 -3.10 11.25
CA ILE A 153 12.07 -3.57 9.88
C ILE A 153 10.68 -3.15 9.40
N TYR A 154 9.80 -2.75 10.31
CA TYR A 154 8.41 -2.37 10.01
C TYR A 154 8.20 -0.86 9.90
N MET A 155 9.24 -0.06 10.12
CA MET A 155 9.19 1.39 10.17
C MET A 155 9.94 2.02 9.02
N PHE A 156 9.71 3.33 8.83
CA PHE A 156 10.42 4.10 7.81
C PHE A 156 11.94 4.15 8.00
N TYR A 157 12.44 3.68 9.13
CA TYR A 157 13.86 3.62 9.45
C TYR A 157 14.49 2.24 9.17
N ALA A 158 13.83 1.35 8.47
CA ALA A 158 14.41 0.05 8.10
C ALA A 158 15.61 0.21 7.15
N ASN A 159 16.72 -0.48 7.43
CA ASN A 159 17.93 -0.47 6.59
C ASN A 159 17.80 -1.40 5.39
N ASN A 160 17.05 -2.48 5.56
CA ASN A 160 16.92 -3.55 4.58
C ASN A 160 15.93 -3.16 3.49
N VAL A 161 16.37 -3.12 2.24
CA VAL A 161 15.53 -2.75 1.08
C VAL A 161 14.37 -3.73 0.90
N ASN A 162 14.63 -5.03 1.08
CA ASN A 162 13.61 -6.06 0.97
C ASN A 162 12.48 -5.86 1.99
N CYS A 163 12.77 -5.38 3.20
CA CYS A 163 11.76 -5.06 4.20
C CYS A 163 10.80 -3.95 3.74
N HIS A 164 11.29 -2.97 2.99
CA HIS A 164 10.44 -1.94 2.41
C HIS A 164 9.43 -2.54 1.42
N TYR A 165 9.86 -3.46 0.55
CA TYR A 165 8.97 -4.11 -0.41
C TYR A 165 8.06 -5.17 0.22
N ASN A 166 8.52 -5.88 1.27
CA ASN A 166 7.71 -6.89 1.94
C ASN A 166 6.65 -6.30 2.87
N TYR A 167 6.96 -5.21 3.57
CA TYR A 167 6.12 -4.73 4.69
C TYR A 167 5.69 -3.28 4.54
N ILE A 168 6.62 -2.36 4.25
CA ILE A 168 6.33 -0.93 4.29
C ILE A 168 5.43 -0.51 3.13
N ILE A 169 5.84 -0.74 1.88
CA ILE A 169 5.04 -0.39 0.69
C ILE A 169 3.64 -1.05 0.72
N PRO A 170 3.51 -2.36 1.03
CA PRO A 170 2.21 -2.98 1.21
C PRO A 170 1.33 -2.30 2.26
N ASN A 171 1.87 -1.98 3.42
CA ASN A 171 1.13 -1.28 4.48
C ASN A 171 0.66 0.10 4.03
N LEU A 172 1.56 0.87 3.40
CA LEU A 172 1.23 2.20 2.89
C LEU A 172 0.12 2.14 1.84
N LEU A 173 0.18 1.18 0.93
CA LEU A 173 -0.83 1.00 -0.10
C LEU A 173 -2.20 0.63 0.50
N CYS A 174 -2.24 -0.38 1.37
CA CYS A 174 -3.48 -0.82 2.01
C CYS A 174 -4.12 0.28 2.85
N ALA A 175 -3.33 0.99 3.65
CA ALA A 175 -3.81 2.11 4.45
C ALA A 175 -4.28 3.30 3.59
N SER A 176 -3.59 3.60 2.48
CA SER A 176 -3.99 4.65 1.54
C SER A 176 -5.35 4.34 0.89
N LEU A 177 -5.58 3.09 0.52
CA LEU A 177 -6.88 2.66 -0.01
C LEU A 177 -7.98 2.78 1.04
N VAL A 178 -7.69 2.44 2.30
CA VAL A 178 -8.64 2.63 3.42
C VAL A 178 -8.94 4.11 3.63
N PHE A 179 -7.95 5.01 3.63
CA PHE A 179 -8.19 6.46 3.72
C PHE A 179 -9.05 6.97 2.55
N SER A 180 -8.81 6.46 1.35
CA SER A 180 -9.61 6.79 0.18
C SER A 180 -11.07 6.33 0.34
N LEU A 181 -11.30 5.12 0.85
CA LEU A 181 -12.63 4.57 1.13
C LEU A 181 -13.35 5.31 2.26
N LEU A 182 -12.61 5.71 3.31
CA LEU A 182 -13.13 6.53 4.40
C LEU A 182 -13.53 7.93 3.92
N SER A 183 -12.79 8.49 2.96
CA SER A 183 -13.11 9.79 2.35
C SER A 183 -14.37 9.72 1.51
N LYS A 184 -14.49 8.67 0.70
CA LYS A 184 -15.62 8.42 -0.19
C LYS A 184 -15.74 6.93 -0.44
N ASP A 185 -16.85 6.32 -0.06
CA ASP A 185 -17.12 4.90 -0.31
C ASP A 185 -17.42 4.66 -1.82
N TRP A 186 -16.33 4.67 -2.61
CA TRP A 186 -16.40 4.48 -4.05
C TRP A 186 -16.73 3.02 -4.44
N LEU A 187 -16.65 2.06 -3.51
CA LEU A 187 -17.06 0.67 -3.74
C LEU A 187 -18.57 0.51 -3.84
N LYS A 188 -19.36 1.47 -3.34
CA LYS A 188 -20.83 1.49 -3.53
C LYS A 188 -21.27 1.96 -4.92
N GLN A 189 -20.36 2.52 -5.71
CA GLN A 189 -20.65 2.98 -7.06
C GLN A 189 -20.55 1.82 -8.07
N GLN A 190 -21.41 1.85 -9.07
CA GLN A 190 -21.27 0.92 -10.20
C GLN A 190 -19.96 1.24 -10.95
N PHE A 191 -19.13 0.23 -11.12
CA PHE A 191 -17.92 0.36 -11.90
C PHE A 191 -18.28 0.56 -13.37
N GLN A 192 -17.85 1.69 -13.91
CA GLN A 192 -17.92 1.93 -15.35
C GLN A 192 -16.51 1.70 -15.94
N PRO A 193 -16.38 1.14 -17.14
CA PRO A 193 -15.08 0.87 -17.77
C PRO A 193 -14.42 2.19 -18.18
N THR A 194 -13.71 2.80 -17.24
CA THR A 194 -12.92 4.01 -17.46
C THR A 194 -11.49 3.76 -16.99
N PHE A 195 -10.53 4.50 -17.53
CA PHE A 195 -9.12 4.44 -17.13
C PHE A 195 -8.92 4.54 -15.61
N LYS A 196 -9.73 5.35 -14.95
CA LYS A 196 -9.71 5.49 -13.49
C LYS A 196 -10.01 4.17 -12.75
N TYR A 197 -10.98 3.41 -13.22
CA TYR A 197 -11.31 2.12 -12.62
C TYR A 197 -10.27 1.06 -12.92
N SER A 198 -9.60 1.12 -14.08
CA SER A 198 -8.49 0.22 -14.40
C SER A 198 -7.32 0.41 -13.42
N ILE A 199 -6.93 1.66 -13.14
CA ILE A 199 -5.91 1.97 -12.12
C ILE A 199 -6.35 1.44 -10.75
N LEU A 200 -7.61 1.65 -10.39
CA LEU A 200 -8.14 1.21 -9.11
C LEU A 200 -8.10 -0.33 -8.96
N PHE A 201 -8.43 -1.07 -10.02
CA PHE A 201 -8.32 -2.53 -10.04
C PHE A 201 -6.87 -2.99 -9.86
N VAL A 202 -5.92 -2.33 -10.52
CA VAL A 202 -4.49 -2.62 -10.34
C VAL A 202 -4.06 -2.37 -8.89
N LEU A 203 -4.47 -1.25 -8.28
CA LEU A 203 -4.16 -0.95 -6.89
C LEU A 203 -4.79 -1.95 -5.92
N LEU A 204 -6.03 -2.39 -6.15
CA LEU A 204 -6.68 -3.42 -5.36
C LEU A 204 -5.99 -4.78 -5.50
N TYR A 205 -5.63 -5.16 -6.74
CA TYR A 205 -4.85 -6.38 -6.98
C TYR A 205 -3.53 -6.35 -6.21
N LEU A 206 -2.78 -5.26 -6.33
CA LEU A 206 -1.51 -5.08 -5.61
C LEU A 206 -1.71 -5.10 -4.09
N ALA A 207 -2.78 -4.51 -3.56
CA ALA A 207 -3.07 -4.51 -2.13
C ALA A 207 -3.42 -5.91 -1.60
N ILE A 208 -4.24 -6.68 -2.34
CA ILE A 208 -4.63 -8.05 -1.97
C ILE A 208 -3.42 -9.00 -2.06
N CYS A 209 -2.60 -8.84 -3.11
CA CYS A 209 -1.45 -9.69 -3.39
C CYS A 209 -0.12 -9.12 -2.85
N SER A 210 -0.16 -8.20 -1.89
CA SER A 210 1.03 -7.52 -1.37
C SER A 210 1.74 -8.31 -0.28
N ASN A 211 1.03 -8.57 0.79
CA ASN A 211 1.53 -9.23 1.97
C ASN A 211 0.35 -9.74 2.80
N LEU A 212 0.51 -10.89 3.43
CA LEU A 212 -0.54 -11.52 4.26
C LEU A 212 -1.07 -10.56 5.33
N TYR A 213 -0.16 -9.96 6.12
CA TYR A 213 -0.53 -9.09 7.24
C TYR A 213 -1.04 -7.73 6.78
N SER A 214 -0.40 -7.13 5.78
CA SER A 214 -0.78 -5.81 5.28
C SER A 214 -2.16 -5.81 4.63
N SER A 215 -2.49 -6.86 3.90
CA SER A 215 -3.78 -6.98 3.21
C SER A 215 -4.97 -7.08 4.17
N ILE A 216 -4.74 -7.53 5.43
CA ILE A 216 -5.76 -7.56 6.49
C ILE A 216 -6.30 -6.15 6.80
N ILE A 217 -5.48 -5.11 6.66
CA ILE A 217 -5.89 -3.71 6.89
C ILE A 217 -7.06 -3.34 5.96
N LEU A 218 -6.91 -3.62 4.67
CA LEU A 218 -7.94 -3.35 3.68
C LEU A 218 -9.14 -4.28 3.83
N ALA A 219 -8.90 -5.59 3.95
CA ALA A 219 -9.96 -6.60 4.08
C ALA A 219 -10.77 -6.39 5.37
N GLY A 220 -10.10 -6.16 6.50
CA GLY A 220 -10.75 -5.90 7.79
C GLY A 220 -11.64 -4.66 7.74
N TYR A 221 -11.16 -3.56 7.13
CA TYR A 221 -11.99 -2.38 6.93
C TYR A 221 -13.24 -2.70 6.09
N ILE A 222 -13.09 -3.43 4.97
CA ILE A 222 -14.22 -3.77 4.09
C ILE A 222 -15.21 -4.69 4.81
N ILE A 223 -14.72 -5.69 5.57
CA ILE A 223 -15.57 -6.60 6.36
C ILE A 223 -16.35 -5.83 7.43
N CYS A 224 -15.70 -4.95 8.20
CA CYS A 224 -16.38 -4.12 9.19
C CYS A 224 -17.45 -3.22 8.53
N ASN A 225 -17.15 -2.66 7.36
CA ASN A 225 -18.11 -1.83 6.62
C ASN A 225 -19.29 -2.65 6.11
N LEU A 226 -19.08 -3.87 5.62
CA LEU A 226 -20.15 -4.82 5.25
C LEU A 226 -21.05 -5.14 6.43
N LEU A 227 -20.48 -5.40 7.61
CA LEU A 227 -21.23 -5.67 8.84
C LEU A 227 -22.11 -4.48 9.26
N ILE A 228 -21.56 -3.26 9.22
CA ILE A 228 -22.30 -2.03 9.52
C ILE A 228 -23.45 -1.82 8.52
N ASP A 229 -23.19 -2.02 7.22
CA ASP A 229 -24.21 -1.90 6.18
C ASP A 229 -25.31 -2.99 6.35
N TYR A 230 -24.93 -4.21 6.76
CA TYR A 230 -25.88 -5.30 7.05
C TYR A 230 -26.78 -4.96 8.25
N ILE A 231 -26.20 -4.55 9.37
CA ILE A 231 -26.96 -4.14 10.58
C ILE A 231 -27.91 -3.00 10.25
N SER A 232 -27.47 -2.04 9.45
CA SER A 232 -28.29 -0.92 9.02
C SER A 232 -29.45 -1.34 8.10
N CYS A 233 -29.21 -2.34 7.24
CA CYS A 233 -30.22 -2.93 6.37
C CYS A 233 -31.31 -3.66 7.19
N VAL A 234 -30.92 -4.49 8.15
CA VAL A 234 -31.84 -5.23 9.03
C VAL A 234 -32.68 -4.25 9.87
N ARG A 235 -32.04 -3.23 10.47
CA ARG A 235 -32.77 -2.23 11.27
C ARG A 235 -33.78 -1.40 10.47
N ALA A 236 -33.53 -1.21 9.17
CA ALA A 236 -34.40 -0.45 8.28
C ALA A 236 -35.44 -1.33 7.57
N ASP A 237 -35.55 -2.60 7.94
CA ASP A 237 -36.45 -3.61 7.33
C ASP A 237 -36.37 -3.63 5.79
N LYS A 238 -35.16 -3.48 5.27
CA LYS A 238 -34.88 -3.48 3.82
C LYS A 238 -34.68 -4.87 3.28
N ASN A 239 -35.07 -5.08 2.01
CA ASN A 239 -34.88 -6.36 1.34
C ASN A 239 -33.38 -6.72 1.24
N TYR A 240 -33.05 -7.96 1.61
CA TYR A 240 -31.71 -8.53 1.54
C TYR A 240 -31.09 -8.45 0.15
N GLY A 241 -31.89 -8.58 -0.92
CA GLY A 241 -31.43 -8.39 -2.30
C GLY A 241 -30.90 -6.98 -2.59
N HIS A 242 -31.45 -5.96 -1.96
CA HIS A 242 -30.94 -4.59 -2.07
C HIS A 242 -29.56 -4.45 -1.40
N TYR A 243 -29.37 -5.06 -0.23
CA TYR A 243 -28.06 -5.11 0.45
C TYR A 243 -26.99 -5.75 -0.42
N LEU A 244 -27.25 -6.94 -0.98
CA LEU A 244 -26.30 -7.64 -1.85
C LEU A 244 -25.94 -6.81 -3.08
N LYS A 245 -26.92 -6.25 -3.78
CA LYS A 245 -26.69 -5.43 -4.97
C LYS A 245 -25.85 -4.18 -4.67
N THR A 246 -26.06 -3.55 -3.52
CA THR A 246 -25.33 -2.33 -3.14
C THR A 246 -23.88 -2.64 -2.72
N ASN A 247 -23.62 -3.83 -2.17
CA ASN A 247 -22.33 -4.18 -1.59
C ASN A 247 -21.56 -5.24 -2.40
N ILE A 248 -22.01 -5.56 -3.63
CA ILE A 248 -21.43 -6.62 -4.45
C ILE A 248 -19.92 -6.49 -4.65
N ASN A 249 -19.43 -5.25 -4.90
CA ASN A 249 -18.01 -5.00 -5.09
C ASN A 249 -17.19 -5.31 -3.84
N LYS A 250 -17.69 -4.95 -2.65
CA LYS A 250 -17.06 -5.26 -1.37
C LYS A 250 -16.98 -6.76 -1.12
N ILE A 251 -18.08 -7.46 -1.42
CA ILE A 251 -18.17 -8.92 -1.28
C ILE A 251 -17.16 -9.61 -2.21
N ILE A 252 -17.07 -9.17 -3.48
CA ILE A 252 -16.09 -9.70 -4.45
C ILE A 252 -14.66 -9.49 -3.95
N ILE A 253 -14.32 -8.31 -3.45
CA ILE A 253 -12.96 -8.01 -2.96
C ILE A 253 -12.61 -8.91 -1.77
N VAL A 254 -13.51 -9.08 -0.81
CA VAL A 254 -13.29 -9.97 0.34
C VAL A 254 -13.18 -11.43 -0.11
N ALA A 255 -14.00 -11.87 -1.06
CA ALA A 255 -13.92 -13.22 -1.61
C ALA A 255 -12.58 -13.45 -2.33
N CYS A 256 -12.13 -12.51 -3.16
CA CYS A 256 -10.80 -12.56 -3.81
C CYS A 256 -9.68 -12.60 -2.77
N TRP A 257 -9.76 -11.77 -1.73
CA TRP A 257 -8.79 -11.78 -0.64
C TRP A 257 -8.75 -13.15 0.06
N MET A 258 -9.89 -13.73 0.41
CA MET A 258 -9.95 -15.08 1.01
C MET A 258 -9.37 -16.14 0.07
N LEU A 259 -9.70 -16.11 -1.23
CA LEU A 259 -9.18 -17.08 -2.20
C LEU A 259 -7.66 -16.99 -2.34
N VAL A 260 -7.08 -15.79 -2.35
CA VAL A 260 -5.63 -15.58 -2.39
C VAL A 260 -4.96 -16.19 -1.15
N HIS A 261 -5.54 -15.98 0.03
CA HIS A 261 -5.00 -16.50 1.28
C HIS A 261 -5.14 -18.02 1.40
N LEU A 262 -6.28 -18.56 0.95
CA LEU A 262 -6.45 -20.02 0.87
C LEU A 262 -5.46 -20.64 -0.13
N PHE A 263 -5.25 -20.01 -1.28
CA PHE A 263 -4.26 -20.46 -2.25
C PHE A 263 -2.85 -20.47 -1.65
N GLU A 264 -2.47 -19.42 -0.91
CA GLU A 264 -1.17 -19.36 -0.23
C GLU A 264 -1.04 -20.44 0.85
N ALA A 265 -2.09 -20.64 1.66
CA ALA A 265 -2.08 -21.62 2.76
C ALA A 265 -2.02 -23.08 2.28
N PHE A 266 -2.63 -23.38 1.13
CA PHE A 266 -2.70 -24.75 0.59
C PHE A 266 -1.83 -24.96 -0.66
N GLY A 267 -1.11 -23.94 -1.11
CA GLY A 267 -0.23 -24.00 -2.28
C GLY A 267 0.99 -24.91 -2.07
N LEU A 268 1.62 -25.33 -3.16
CA LEU A 268 2.82 -26.18 -3.13
C LEU A 268 3.96 -25.55 -2.35
N ARG A 269 4.09 -24.23 -2.39
CA ARG A 269 5.14 -23.49 -1.70
C ARG A 269 5.01 -23.54 -0.17
N ALA A 270 3.80 -23.54 0.37
CA ALA A 270 3.58 -23.72 1.80
C ALA A 270 4.10 -25.09 2.28
N LYS A 271 3.97 -26.12 1.42
CA LYS A 271 4.49 -27.47 1.70
C LYS A 271 6.01 -27.55 1.61
N GLU A 272 6.62 -26.84 0.66
CA GLU A 272 8.09 -26.79 0.52
C GLU A 272 8.77 -26.08 1.70
N SER A 273 8.20 -24.97 2.18
CA SER A 273 8.74 -24.26 3.34
C SER A 273 8.63 -25.08 4.64
N TYR A 274 7.61 -25.93 4.77
CA TYR A 274 7.43 -26.80 5.90
C TYR A 274 8.42 -27.99 5.90
N ASN A 275 8.72 -28.52 4.71
CA ASN A 275 9.67 -29.62 4.51
C ASN A 275 11.14 -29.22 4.55
N SER A 276 11.46 -27.93 4.43
CA SER A 276 12.84 -27.40 4.45
C SER A 276 13.32 -27.02 5.84
N GLN A 277 12.48 -27.11 6.88
CA GLN A 277 12.94 -26.94 8.25
C GLN A 277 13.68 -28.23 8.68
N PRO A 278 14.94 -28.12 9.16
CA PRO A 278 15.62 -29.29 9.71
C PRO A 278 14.78 -29.85 10.88
N PRO A 279 14.69 -31.16 11.03
CA PRO A 279 14.03 -31.76 12.19
C PRO A 279 14.72 -31.22 13.46
N LEU A 280 13.91 -30.70 14.38
CA LEU A 280 14.35 -30.26 15.70
C LEU A 280 14.95 -31.42 16.49
#